data_2659a78e3f35b8f2ded7b3a4391fcba1
#
_entry.id   2659a78e3f35b8f2ded7b3a4391fcba1
#
_cell.length_a   1.000
_cell.length_b   1.000
_cell.length_c   1.000
_cell.angle_alpha   90.00
_cell.angle_beta   90.00
_cell.angle_gamma   90.00
#
_symmetry.space_group_name_H-M   'P 1'
#
loop_
_entity.id
_entity.type
_entity.pdbx_description
1 polymer ?
#
loop_
_entity_poly.entity_id
_entity_poly.type
_entity_poly.pdbx_seq_one_letter_code
_entity_poly.pdbx_strand_id
1 'polypeptide(L)'
;MDSAVVAENERTWPEGTFSVGMEAELRFMRQFSVKSKAGLSADKCLAALAGETKDRRLRAACKAVHAQVAQGSPLSRALASQLAFDACVVRLVEFGEQSGNLKGALANVANYLERVGRLRRAMHNAVARPLNVLSLILLAVFIAAVALSFLVKEVLPEASPSHHVMLSFADRLAIKVAEVVRVGWPYVGVLGFLNFLALHLLPRHPRARLVLDQVALKTPLVAAATRATAQACFVRTVAILMRTGALLGEAMGIAAQTATHPFMRAAIVRTVQKIEAGKPYVEAMVEDGFLRRRDVNAVQSAERRGELGAFMLTMADDCEGQAHETVGLLTTLAHTAVVVLLGLAIAAVVLSLYVPVFVSH
;
A
#
# COMPACT_ATOMS: atom_id res chain seq x y z
N MET A 1 -4.52 -20.31 -35.16
CA MET A 1 -5.06 -20.46 -33.81
C MET A 1 -4.15 -19.65 -32.91
N ASP A 2 -4.44 -18.46 -32.35
CA ASP A 2 -5.67 -17.70 -32.31
C ASP A 2 -5.37 -16.23 -32.16
N SER A 3 -5.62 -15.46 -33.18
CA SER A 3 -5.68 -13.97 -33.10
C SER A 3 -6.86 -13.48 -32.22
N ALA A 4 -7.81 -14.36 -31.92
CA ALA A 4 -8.94 -14.07 -31.05
C ALA A 4 -8.58 -13.98 -29.56
N VAL A 5 -7.58 -14.76 -29.10
CA VAL A 5 -7.12 -14.75 -27.70
C VAL A 5 -6.32 -13.46 -27.40
N VAL A 6 -5.62 -12.91 -28.40
CA VAL A 6 -4.87 -11.66 -28.26
C VAL A 6 -5.81 -10.45 -28.25
N ALA A 7 -6.90 -10.48 -29.02
CA ALA A 7 -7.88 -9.38 -29.06
C ALA A 7 -8.78 -9.31 -27.80
N GLU A 8 -8.98 -10.42 -27.09
CA GLU A 8 -9.73 -10.44 -25.82
C GLU A 8 -8.87 -9.91 -24.64
N ASN A 9 -7.55 -9.80 -24.84
CA ASN A 9 -6.59 -9.32 -23.84
C ASN A 9 -6.41 -7.78 -23.84
N GLU A 10 -7.00 -7.06 -24.78
CA GLU A 10 -6.99 -5.59 -24.82
C GLU A 10 -8.08 -4.92 -23.97
N ARG A 11 -8.56 -5.57 -22.93
CA ARG A 11 -9.31 -4.85 -21.92
C ARG A 11 -8.34 -3.92 -21.19
N THR A 12 -8.19 -2.70 -21.71
CA THR A 12 -7.56 -1.58 -21.02
C THR A 12 -8.39 -1.30 -19.76
N TRP A 13 -7.99 -1.93 -18.66
CA TRP A 13 -8.49 -1.54 -17.35
C TRP A 13 -8.07 -0.08 -17.13
N PRO A 14 -9.01 0.84 -16.87
CA PRO A 14 -8.66 2.23 -16.67
C PRO A 14 -7.64 2.33 -15.54
N GLU A 15 -6.53 2.97 -15.83
CA GLU A 15 -5.41 3.14 -14.92
C GLU A 15 -5.90 3.70 -13.58
N GLY A 16 -5.69 2.95 -12.50
CA GLY A 16 -5.86 3.43 -11.13
C GLY A 16 -7.26 3.37 -10.52
N THR A 17 -8.27 2.83 -11.18
CA THR A 17 -9.62 2.72 -10.61
C THR A 17 -9.98 1.29 -10.21
N PHE A 18 -9.45 0.81 -9.09
CA PHE A 18 -10.20 -0.16 -8.31
C PHE A 18 -11.45 0.55 -7.78
N SER A 19 -12.58 0.34 -8.43
CA SER A 19 -13.83 1.05 -8.08
C SER A 19 -14.38 0.62 -6.73
N VAL A 20 -13.89 -0.49 -6.18
CA VAL A 20 -14.25 -1.06 -4.86
C VAL A 20 -12.98 -1.28 -4.05
N GLY A 21 -12.97 -0.91 -2.77
CA GLY A 21 -11.82 -1.13 -1.90
C GLY A 21 -11.56 -2.64 -1.71
N MET A 22 -10.29 -3.07 -1.83
CA MET A 22 -9.88 -4.47 -1.66
C MET A 22 -10.41 -5.13 -0.38
N GLU A 23 -10.62 -4.38 0.69
CA GLU A 23 -11.23 -4.91 1.92
C GLU A 23 -12.70 -5.25 1.78
N ALA A 24 -13.44 -4.50 0.96
CA ALA A 24 -14.84 -4.79 0.69
C ALA A 24 -14.95 -6.03 -0.19
N GLU A 25 -14.07 -6.16 -1.20
CA GLU A 25 -13.97 -7.34 -2.06
C GLU A 25 -13.57 -8.58 -1.25
N LEU A 26 -12.56 -8.48 -0.37
CA LEU A 26 -12.17 -9.58 0.51
C LEU A 26 -13.32 -10.05 1.40
N ARG A 27 -14.04 -9.12 2.05
CA ARG A 27 -15.19 -9.46 2.89
C ARG A 27 -16.28 -10.16 2.09
N PHE A 28 -16.58 -9.66 0.90
CA PHE A 28 -17.54 -10.23 -0.02
C PHE A 28 -17.14 -11.67 -0.43
N MET A 29 -15.91 -11.85 -0.93
CA MET A 29 -15.44 -13.16 -1.39
C MET A 29 -15.33 -14.18 -0.25
N ARG A 30 -14.95 -13.74 0.95
CA ARG A 30 -14.92 -14.58 2.14
C ARG A 30 -16.33 -15.07 2.52
N GLN A 31 -17.31 -14.17 2.54
CA GLN A 31 -18.70 -14.54 2.82
C GLN A 31 -19.27 -15.43 1.72
N PHE A 32 -18.92 -15.16 0.46
CA PHE A 32 -19.32 -16.02 -0.66
C PHE A 32 -18.75 -17.44 -0.50
N SER A 33 -17.47 -17.57 -0.17
CA SER A 33 -16.83 -18.86 0.10
C SER A 33 -17.51 -19.60 1.24
N VAL A 34 -17.85 -18.93 2.35
CA VAL A 34 -18.54 -19.54 3.51
C VAL A 34 -19.92 -20.04 3.13
N LYS A 35 -20.73 -19.21 2.46
CA LYS A 35 -22.09 -19.57 2.02
C LYS A 35 -22.07 -20.72 0.99
N SER A 36 -21.11 -20.71 0.06
CA SER A 36 -20.92 -21.77 -0.92
C SER A 36 -20.49 -23.10 -0.26
N LYS A 37 -19.62 -23.06 0.76
CA LYS A 37 -19.25 -24.26 1.57
C LYS A 37 -20.46 -24.82 2.33
N ALA A 38 -21.36 -23.96 2.79
CA ALA A 38 -22.63 -24.37 3.44
C ALA A 38 -23.64 -25.01 2.47
N GLY A 39 -23.30 -25.13 1.18
CA GLY A 39 -24.12 -25.81 0.18
C GLY A 39 -25.08 -24.92 -0.59
N LEU A 40 -25.06 -23.60 -0.37
CA LEU A 40 -25.87 -22.66 -1.15
C LEU A 40 -25.36 -22.59 -2.59
N SER A 41 -26.28 -22.53 -3.57
CA SER A 41 -25.94 -22.27 -4.97
C SER A 41 -25.37 -20.86 -5.14
N ALA A 42 -24.56 -20.65 -6.19
CA ALA A 42 -23.96 -19.36 -6.48
C ALA A 42 -24.99 -18.22 -6.57
N ASP A 43 -26.13 -18.50 -7.22
CA ASP A 43 -27.27 -17.57 -7.35
C ASP A 43 -27.81 -17.13 -5.98
N LYS A 44 -28.13 -18.09 -5.09
CA LYS A 44 -28.61 -17.81 -3.73
C LYS A 44 -27.60 -17.07 -2.87
N CYS A 45 -26.31 -17.42 -3.04
CA CYS A 45 -25.22 -16.69 -2.35
C CYS A 45 -25.16 -15.24 -2.78
N LEU A 46 -25.23 -14.95 -4.10
CA LEU A 46 -25.19 -13.60 -4.65
C LEU A 46 -26.39 -12.77 -4.23
N ALA A 47 -27.60 -13.36 -4.24
CA ALA A 47 -28.82 -12.70 -3.77
C ALA A 47 -28.70 -12.25 -2.29
N ALA A 48 -28.23 -13.16 -1.42
CA ALA A 48 -28.01 -12.86 -0.01
C ALA A 48 -26.94 -11.77 0.20
N LEU A 49 -25.80 -11.89 -0.49
CA LEU A 49 -24.68 -10.95 -0.40
C LEU A 49 -25.03 -9.56 -0.92
N ALA A 50 -25.89 -9.46 -1.95
CA ALA A 50 -26.38 -8.18 -2.45
C ALA A 50 -27.15 -7.39 -1.38
N GLY A 51 -27.85 -8.09 -0.47
CA GLY A 51 -28.55 -7.47 0.67
C GLY A 51 -27.59 -7.05 1.81
N GLU A 52 -26.56 -7.87 2.10
CA GLU A 52 -25.65 -7.69 3.24
C GLU A 52 -24.51 -6.70 2.96
N THR A 53 -24.20 -6.44 1.68
CA THR A 53 -23.04 -5.60 1.29
C THR A 53 -23.31 -4.12 1.59
N LYS A 54 -22.45 -3.50 2.43
CA LYS A 54 -22.58 -2.09 2.82
C LYS A 54 -22.10 -1.11 1.74
N ASP A 55 -21.06 -1.50 0.98
CA ASP A 55 -20.51 -0.66 -0.09
C ASP A 55 -21.49 -0.57 -1.26
N ARG A 56 -21.90 0.66 -1.62
CA ARG A 56 -22.91 0.90 -2.69
C ARG A 56 -22.45 0.39 -4.05
N ARG A 57 -21.14 0.55 -4.38
CA ARG A 57 -20.59 0.14 -5.68
C ARG A 57 -20.52 -1.38 -5.78
N LEU A 58 -20.00 -2.03 -4.74
CA LEU A 58 -19.95 -3.49 -4.68
C LEU A 58 -21.34 -4.11 -4.64
N ARG A 59 -22.30 -3.49 -3.96
CA ARG A 59 -23.71 -3.93 -3.96
C ARG A 59 -24.30 -3.86 -5.36
N ALA A 60 -24.06 -2.78 -6.10
CA ALA A 60 -24.53 -2.63 -7.48
C ALA A 60 -23.91 -3.68 -8.40
N ALA A 61 -22.59 -3.88 -8.30
CA ALA A 61 -21.89 -4.93 -9.05
C ALA A 61 -22.42 -6.34 -8.71
N CYS A 62 -22.65 -6.62 -7.42
CA CYS A 62 -23.21 -7.91 -6.99
C CYS A 62 -24.60 -8.17 -7.55
N LYS A 63 -25.48 -7.15 -7.58
CA LYS A 63 -26.80 -7.25 -8.22
C LYS A 63 -26.71 -7.52 -9.72
N ALA A 64 -25.77 -6.85 -10.41
CA ALA A 64 -25.54 -7.05 -11.84
C ALA A 64 -25.02 -8.48 -12.13
N VAL A 65 -24.06 -8.95 -11.31
CA VAL A 65 -23.55 -10.34 -11.39
C VAL A 65 -24.67 -11.34 -11.14
N HIS A 66 -25.49 -11.13 -10.09
CA HIS A 66 -26.62 -12.00 -9.79
C HIS A 66 -27.60 -12.10 -10.97
N ALA A 67 -27.97 -10.95 -11.58
CA ALA A 67 -28.88 -10.94 -12.72
C ALA A 67 -28.34 -11.76 -13.92
N GLN A 68 -27.03 -11.69 -14.20
CA GLN A 68 -26.40 -12.46 -15.28
C GLN A 68 -26.33 -13.95 -14.95
N VAL A 69 -25.99 -14.31 -13.71
CA VAL A 69 -25.93 -15.72 -13.27
C VAL A 69 -27.34 -16.34 -13.25
N ALA A 70 -28.35 -15.60 -12.85
CA ALA A 70 -29.75 -16.05 -12.90
C ALA A 70 -30.26 -16.30 -14.34
N GLN A 71 -29.66 -15.63 -15.34
CA GLN A 71 -29.89 -15.85 -16.76
C GLN A 71 -29.06 -17.02 -17.34
N GLY A 72 -28.29 -17.73 -16.50
CA GLY A 72 -27.47 -18.88 -16.91
C GLY A 72 -26.07 -18.52 -17.37
N SER A 73 -25.61 -17.29 -17.24
CA SER A 73 -24.22 -16.92 -17.54
C SER A 73 -23.26 -17.56 -16.52
N PRO A 74 -22.07 -18.02 -16.93
CA PRO A 74 -21.03 -18.44 -16.02
C PRO A 74 -20.67 -17.34 -15.02
N LEU A 75 -20.43 -17.70 -13.75
CA LEU A 75 -20.07 -16.75 -12.69
C LEU A 75 -18.81 -15.93 -13.03
N SER A 76 -17.79 -16.59 -13.60
CA SER A 76 -16.56 -15.95 -14.05
C SER A 76 -16.81 -14.85 -15.08
N ARG A 77 -17.65 -15.13 -16.08
CA ARG A 77 -18.02 -14.13 -17.09
C ARG A 77 -18.83 -12.98 -16.50
N ALA A 78 -19.76 -13.28 -15.61
CA ALA A 78 -20.53 -12.27 -14.92
C ALA A 78 -19.66 -11.37 -14.03
N LEU A 79 -18.66 -11.94 -13.33
CA LEU A 79 -17.69 -11.16 -12.55
C LEU A 79 -16.78 -10.32 -13.47
N ALA A 80 -16.32 -10.87 -14.60
CA ALA A 80 -15.49 -10.17 -15.57
C ALA A 80 -16.18 -8.94 -16.17
N SER A 81 -17.50 -8.92 -16.27
CA SER A 81 -18.25 -7.77 -16.78
C SER A 81 -18.23 -6.57 -15.82
N GLN A 82 -17.83 -6.77 -14.56
CA GLN A 82 -17.83 -5.74 -13.53
C GLN A 82 -16.39 -5.33 -13.17
N LEU A 83 -16.07 -4.03 -13.30
CA LEU A 83 -14.78 -3.44 -12.89
C LEU A 83 -14.53 -3.50 -11.36
N ALA A 84 -15.47 -4.05 -10.61
CA ALA A 84 -15.38 -4.17 -9.17
C ALA A 84 -14.46 -5.29 -8.70
N PHE A 85 -14.18 -6.29 -9.57
CA PHE A 85 -13.44 -7.49 -9.24
C PHE A 85 -12.08 -7.53 -9.92
N ASP A 86 -11.07 -8.01 -9.18
CA ASP A 86 -9.70 -8.15 -9.65
C ASP A 86 -9.61 -9.25 -10.75
N ALA A 87 -8.77 -9.03 -11.77
CA ALA A 87 -8.61 -9.99 -12.86
C ALA A 87 -8.13 -11.39 -12.37
N CYS A 88 -7.30 -11.41 -11.32
CA CYS A 88 -6.88 -12.67 -10.70
C CYS A 88 -8.07 -13.41 -10.06
N VAL A 89 -8.97 -12.67 -9.40
CA VAL A 89 -10.20 -13.23 -8.80
C VAL A 89 -11.08 -13.86 -9.88
N VAL A 90 -11.31 -13.15 -10.97
CA VAL A 90 -12.10 -13.64 -12.11
C VAL A 90 -11.50 -14.93 -12.65
N ARG A 91 -10.20 -14.96 -12.88
CA ARG A 91 -9.51 -16.13 -13.43
C ARG A 91 -9.52 -17.33 -12.49
N LEU A 92 -9.33 -17.11 -11.18
CA LEU A 92 -9.43 -18.20 -10.19
C LEU A 92 -10.83 -18.80 -10.14
N VAL A 93 -11.87 -17.98 -10.26
CA VAL A 93 -13.27 -18.45 -10.33
C VAL A 93 -13.50 -19.24 -11.62
N GLU A 94 -12.98 -18.77 -12.75
CA GLU A 94 -13.09 -19.45 -14.04
C GLU A 94 -12.48 -20.86 -14.01
N PHE A 95 -11.27 -21.00 -13.47
CA PHE A 95 -10.67 -22.31 -13.24
C PHE A 95 -11.51 -23.18 -12.31
N GLY A 96 -12.13 -22.59 -11.29
CA GLY A 96 -13.02 -23.32 -10.40
C GLY A 96 -14.29 -23.81 -11.09
N GLU A 97 -14.84 -23.05 -12.02
CA GLU A 97 -15.99 -23.45 -12.83
C GLU A 97 -15.61 -24.57 -13.81
N GLN A 98 -14.50 -24.41 -14.54
CA GLN A 98 -14.00 -25.39 -15.51
C GLN A 98 -13.65 -26.73 -14.86
N SER A 99 -13.07 -26.71 -13.66
CA SER A 99 -12.72 -27.93 -12.90
C SER A 99 -13.88 -28.51 -12.09
N GLY A 100 -15.05 -27.87 -12.06
CA GLY A 100 -16.18 -28.26 -11.21
C GLY A 100 -15.97 -28.05 -9.72
N ASN A 101 -14.86 -27.42 -9.31
CA ASN A 101 -14.50 -27.15 -7.91
C ASN A 101 -14.63 -25.67 -7.53
N LEU A 102 -15.79 -25.09 -7.76
CA LEU A 102 -16.07 -23.68 -7.45
C LEU A 102 -15.86 -23.37 -5.95
N LYS A 103 -16.22 -24.32 -5.06
CA LYS A 103 -16.05 -24.15 -3.61
C LYS A 103 -14.58 -23.97 -3.22
N GLY A 104 -13.70 -24.80 -3.80
CA GLY A 104 -12.25 -24.69 -3.61
C GLY A 104 -11.69 -23.41 -4.21
N ALA A 105 -12.14 -23.03 -5.40
CA ALA A 105 -11.73 -21.78 -6.04
C ALA A 105 -12.08 -20.54 -5.23
N LEU A 106 -13.31 -20.44 -4.71
CA LEU A 106 -13.73 -19.32 -3.84
C LEU A 106 -12.91 -19.24 -2.55
N ALA A 107 -12.52 -20.39 -1.98
CA ALA A 107 -11.61 -20.42 -0.82
C ALA A 107 -10.22 -19.90 -1.18
N ASN A 108 -9.69 -20.30 -2.35
CA ASN A 108 -8.40 -19.81 -2.87
C ASN A 108 -8.44 -18.29 -3.13
N VAL A 109 -9.52 -17.79 -3.70
CA VAL A 109 -9.76 -16.35 -3.90
C VAL A 109 -9.72 -15.60 -2.57
N ALA A 110 -10.44 -16.08 -1.56
CA ALA A 110 -10.46 -15.45 -0.24
C ALA A 110 -9.06 -15.43 0.39
N ASN A 111 -8.32 -16.53 0.32
CA ASN A 111 -6.94 -16.63 0.82
C ASN A 111 -5.97 -15.70 0.05
N TYR A 112 -6.12 -15.61 -1.26
CA TYR A 112 -5.34 -14.70 -2.11
C TYR A 112 -5.55 -13.25 -1.69
N LEU A 113 -6.79 -12.79 -1.66
CA LEU A 113 -7.14 -11.42 -1.28
C LEU A 113 -6.70 -11.08 0.15
N GLU A 114 -6.78 -12.04 1.08
CA GLU A 114 -6.32 -11.86 2.44
C GLU A 114 -4.80 -11.65 2.51
N ARG A 115 -4.01 -12.46 1.82
CA ARG A 115 -2.53 -12.36 1.80
C ARG A 115 -2.07 -11.06 1.13
N VAL A 116 -2.55 -10.79 -0.07
CA VAL A 116 -2.22 -9.56 -0.81
C VAL A 116 -2.71 -8.32 -0.04
N GLY A 117 -3.91 -8.39 0.53
CA GLY A 117 -4.46 -7.32 1.35
C GLY A 117 -3.64 -7.05 2.63
N ARG A 118 -3.10 -8.08 3.28
CA ARG A 118 -2.20 -7.91 4.44
C ARG A 118 -0.92 -7.17 4.07
N LEU A 119 -0.27 -7.56 2.97
CA LEU A 119 0.96 -6.90 2.50
C LEU A 119 0.73 -5.43 2.17
N ARG A 120 -0.34 -5.13 1.42
CA ARG A 120 -0.69 -3.75 1.05
C ARG A 120 -1.01 -2.89 2.27
N ARG A 121 -1.74 -3.46 3.26
CA ARG A 121 -2.03 -2.74 4.53
C ARG A 121 -0.77 -2.53 5.36
N ALA A 122 0.11 -3.52 5.46
CA ALA A 122 1.38 -3.39 6.17
C ALA A 122 2.20 -2.23 5.59
N MET A 123 2.33 -2.16 4.27
CA MET A 123 3.03 -1.07 3.60
C MET A 123 2.36 0.29 3.83
N HIS A 124 1.04 0.37 3.66
CA HIS A 124 0.31 1.62 3.90
C HIS A 124 0.47 2.10 5.35
N ASN A 125 0.36 1.20 6.32
CA ASN A 125 0.51 1.53 7.73
C ASN A 125 1.95 1.93 8.09
N ALA A 126 2.95 1.36 7.44
CA ALA A 126 4.36 1.69 7.66
C ALA A 126 4.68 3.15 7.29
N VAL A 127 3.96 3.72 6.33
CA VAL A 127 4.12 5.12 5.90
C VAL A 127 3.14 6.04 6.63
N ALA A 128 1.86 5.67 6.71
CA ALA A 128 0.81 6.54 7.23
C ALA A 128 0.90 6.77 8.74
N ARG A 129 1.27 5.74 9.54
CA ARG A 129 1.34 5.86 11.00
C ARG A 129 2.40 6.87 11.48
N PRO A 130 3.67 6.80 11.04
CA PRO A 130 4.68 7.78 11.44
C PRO A 130 4.30 9.21 11.05
N LEU A 131 3.74 9.40 9.86
CA LEU A 131 3.29 10.71 9.39
C LEU A 131 2.16 11.28 10.26
N ASN A 132 1.18 10.46 10.67
CA ASN A 132 0.12 10.88 11.57
C ASN A 132 0.66 11.27 12.96
N VAL A 133 1.59 10.49 13.52
CA VAL A 133 2.21 10.80 14.80
C VAL A 133 3.03 12.07 14.70
N LEU A 134 3.81 12.26 13.65
CA LEU A 134 4.57 13.48 13.40
C LEU A 134 3.65 14.72 13.31
N SER A 135 2.51 14.61 12.63
CA SER A 135 1.55 15.71 12.51
C SER A 135 0.93 16.08 13.86
N LEU A 136 0.63 15.10 14.72
CA LEU A 136 0.14 15.35 16.08
C LEU A 136 1.20 16.01 16.96
N ILE A 137 2.46 15.61 16.85
CA ILE A 137 3.58 16.21 17.57
C ILE A 137 3.76 17.68 17.14
N LEU A 138 3.78 17.95 15.84
CA LEU A 138 3.90 19.31 15.32
C LEU A 138 2.74 20.20 15.79
N LEU A 139 1.53 19.67 15.85
CA LEU A 139 0.36 20.37 16.37
C LEU A 139 0.49 20.63 17.87
N ALA A 140 0.94 19.65 18.66
CA ALA A 140 1.14 19.81 20.11
C ALA A 140 2.24 20.85 20.42
N VAL A 141 3.37 20.82 19.69
CA VAL A 141 4.45 21.81 19.80
C VAL A 141 3.93 23.20 19.43
N PHE A 142 3.11 23.32 18.41
CA PHE A 142 2.48 24.60 18.04
C PHE A 142 1.59 25.14 19.15
N ILE A 143 0.69 24.31 19.72
CA ILE A 143 -0.18 24.72 20.82
C ILE A 143 0.64 25.15 22.03
N ALA A 144 1.67 24.37 22.38
CA ALA A 144 2.57 24.70 23.49
C ALA A 144 3.30 26.03 23.27
N ALA A 145 3.79 26.29 22.06
CA ALA A 145 4.48 27.54 21.71
C ALA A 145 3.54 28.76 21.75
N VAL A 146 2.27 28.58 21.31
CA VAL A 146 1.24 29.65 21.44
C VAL A 146 0.94 29.94 22.91
N ALA A 147 0.67 28.92 23.72
CA ALA A 147 0.39 29.07 25.14
C ALA A 147 1.54 29.77 25.88
N LEU A 148 2.79 29.37 25.56
CA LEU A 148 3.98 29.98 26.11
C LEU A 148 4.13 31.44 25.71
N SER A 149 3.82 31.80 24.47
CA SER A 149 3.86 33.18 23.99
C SER A 149 2.89 34.11 24.76
N PHE A 150 1.71 33.56 25.11
CA PHE A 150 0.75 34.27 25.97
C PHE A 150 1.26 34.42 27.40
N LEU A 151 1.79 33.34 27.99
CA LEU A 151 2.30 33.33 29.36
C LEU A 151 3.47 34.31 29.55
N VAL A 152 4.40 34.33 28.60
CA VAL A 152 5.56 35.26 28.64
C VAL A 152 5.12 36.70 28.54
N LYS A 153 4.09 37.05 27.78
CA LYS A 153 3.56 38.42 27.70
C LYS A 153 2.87 38.87 28.98
N GLU A 154 2.26 37.95 29.73
CA GLU A 154 1.51 38.26 30.95
C GLU A 154 2.39 38.28 32.20
N VAL A 155 3.44 37.45 32.25
CA VAL A 155 4.32 37.23 33.40
C VAL A 155 5.58 38.13 33.37
N LEU A 156 6.05 38.57 32.19
CA LEU A 156 7.14 39.57 32.05
C LEU A 156 6.57 40.87 31.47
N PRO A 157 6.03 41.77 32.32
CA PRO A 157 5.80 43.14 31.90
C PRO A 157 7.16 43.81 31.70
N GLU A 158 7.45 44.24 30.45
CA GLU A 158 8.48 45.18 30.03
C GLU A 158 9.70 45.30 30.98
N ALA A 159 10.64 44.38 30.89
CA ALA A 159 11.98 44.59 31.44
C ALA A 159 12.61 45.76 30.65
N SER A 160 12.66 46.91 31.31
CA SER A 160 13.29 48.15 30.81
C SER A 160 14.70 47.89 30.27
N PRO A 161 15.11 48.51 29.16
CA PRO A 161 16.41 48.32 28.53
C PRO A 161 17.54 49.11 29.24
N SER A 162 17.79 48.88 30.52
CA SER A 162 18.75 49.69 31.27
C SER A 162 19.91 48.92 31.94
N HIS A 163 20.26 47.73 31.50
CA HIS A 163 21.52 47.08 31.89
C HIS A 163 22.35 46.67 30.69
N HIS A 164 23.39 47.48 30.40
CA HIS A 164 24.52 47.10 29.58
C HIS A 164 25.35 46.01 30.29
N VAL A 165 24.87 44.80 30.34
CA VAL A 165 25.68 43.66 30.76
C VAL A 165 26.47 43.19 29.53
N MET A 166 27.77 42.99 29.67
CA MET A 166 28.62 42.35 28.64
C MET A 166 28.11 40.93 28.44
N LEU A 167 27.24 40.75 27.46
CA LEU A 167 26.64 39.46 27.09
C LEU A 167 27.75 38.52 26.65
N SER A 168 27.87 37.37 27.35
CA SER A 168 28.71 36.25 26.99
C SER A 168 28.33 35.75 25.59
N PHE A 169 29.27 35.08 24.89
CA PHE A 169 28.98 34.43 23.59
C PHE A 169 27.80 33.48 23.68
N ALA A 170 27.65 32.80 24.82
CA ALA A 170 26.51 31.89 25.10
C ALA A 170 25.19 32.65 25.15
N ASP A 171 25.15 33.85 25.77
CA ASP A 171 23.92 34.63 25.87
C ASP A 171 23.47 35.19 24.52
N ARG A 172 24.41 35.60 23.67
CA ARG A 172 24.13 36.05 22.29
C ARG A 172 23.60 34.92 21.43
N LEU A 173 24.14 33.69 21.60
CA LEU A 173 23.67 32.50 20.91
C LEU A 173 22.24 32.12 21.37
N ALA A 174 22.02 32.19 22.68
CA ALA A 174 20.74 31.88 23.29
C ALA A 174 19.63 32.85 22.84
N ILE A 175 19.94 34.18 22.84
CA ILE A 175 19.01 35.20 22.34
C ILE A 175 18.70 34.99 20.85
N LYS A 176 19.70 34.68 20.01
CA LYS A 176 19.47 34.38 18.60
C LYS A 176 18.64 33.12 18.40
N VAL A 177 18.87 32.07 19.18
CA VAL A 177 18.06 30.85 19.14
C VAL A 177 16.61 31.14 19.56
N ALA A 178 16.41 31.90 20.64
CA ALA A 178 15.08 32.30 21.08
C ALA A 178 14.35 33.18 20.04
N GLU A 179 15.07 34.07 19.36
CA GLU A 179 14.52 34.89 18.27
C GLU A 179 14.15 34.06 17.03
N VAL A 180 15.01 33.14 16.64
CA VAL A 180 14.74 32.19 15.53
C VAL A 180 13.53 31.29 15.87
N VAL A 181 13.45 30.80 17.11
CA VAL A 181 12.29 30.04 17.59
C VAL A 181 11.04 30.91 17.57
N ARG A 182 11.12 32.15 18.09
CA ARG A 182 9.98 33.07 18.17
C ARG A 182 9.46 33.53 16.81
N VAL A 183 10.32 33.67 15.80
CA VAL A 183 9.94 34.01 14.43
C VAL A 183 9.53 32.74 13.64
N GLY A 184 10.16 31.61 13.91
CA GLY A 184 9.94 30.34 13.17
C GLY A 184 8.71 29.55 13.59
N TRP A 185 8.24 29.68 14.85
CA TRP A 185 7.14 28.85 15.35
C TRP A 185 5.81 29.02 14.61
N PRO A 186 5.36 30.20 14.13
CA PRO A 186 4.13 30.29 13.37
C PRO A 186 4.23 29.54 12.04
N TYR A 187 5.42 29.53 11.42
CA TYR A 187 5.64 28.77 10.17
C TYR A 187 5.62 27.26 10.41
N VAL A 188 6.19 26.79 11.53
CA VAL A 188 6.12 25.37 11.93
C VAL A 188 4.68 24.96 12.22
N GLY A 189 3.89 25.84 12.85
CA GLY A 189 2.49 25.59 13.13
C GLY A 189 1.62 25.55 11.87
N VAL A 190 1.82 26.51 10.97
CA VAL A 190 1.14 26.51 9.66
C VAL A 190 1.54 25.26 8.84
N LEU A 191 2.82 24.89 8.85
CA LEU A 191 3.30 23.69 8.16
C LEU A 191 2.71 22.42 8.78
N GLY A 192 2.62 22.34 10.11
CA GLY A 192 2.00 21.22 10.83
C GLY A 192 0.51 21.11 10.55
N PHE A 193 -0.20 22.26 10.55
CA PHE A 193 -1.62 22.30 10.21
C PHE A 193 -1.89 21.96 8.75
N LEU A 194 -1.09 22.48 7.82
CA LEU A 194 -1.14 22.10 6.39
C LEU A 194 -0.84 20.63 6.19
N ASN A 195 0.15 20.07 6.90
CA ASN A 195 0.47 18.64 6.86
C ASN A 195 -0.70 17.80 7.42
N PHE A 196 -1.28 18.20 8.56
CA PHE A 196 -2.47 17.54 9.12
C PHE A 196 -3.66 17.60 8.14
N LEU A 197 -3.92 18.75 7.56
CA LEU A 197 -4.99 18.95 6.58
C LEU A 197 -4.72 18.13 5.32
N ALA A 198 -3.47 18.10 4.85
CA ALA A 198 -3.03 17.29 3.73
C ALA A 198 -3.25 15.80 4.01
N LEU A 199 -2.81 15.28 5.14
CA LEU A 199 -2.98 13.87 5.49
C LEU A 199 -4.45 13.44 5.66
N HIS A 200 -5.35 14.36 6.06
CA HIS A 200 -6.76 14.05 6.27
C HIS A 200 -7.64 14.31 5.03
N LEU A 201 -7.30 15.30 4.20
CA LEU A 201 -8.08 15.68 3.02
C LEU A 201 -7.54 15.11 1.71
N LEU A 202 -6.21 14.98 1.56
CA LEU A 202 -5.58 14.48 0.35
C LEU A 202 -5.94 13.02 0.00
N PRO A 203 -6.09 12.08 0.97
CA PRO A 203 -6.49 10.70 0.61
C PRO A 203 -7.87 10.61 -0.05
N ARG A 204 -8.68 11.68 0.07
CA ARG A 204 -10.00 11.77 -0.56
C ARG A 204 -9.95 12.16 -2.03
N HIS A 205 -8.82 12.74 -2.50
CA HIS A 205 -8.64 13.15 -3.89
C HIS A 205 -7.67 12.22 -4.63
N PRO A 206 -8.09 11.54 -5.73
CA PRO A 206 -7.26 10.57 -6.44
C PRO A 206 -5.97 11.17 -7.02
N ARG A 207 -5.99 12.45 -7.45
CA ARG A 207 -4.81 13.15 -8.00
C ARG A 207 -3.73 13.42 -6.93
N ALA A 208 -4.14 13.68 -5.71
CA ALA A 208 -3.21 13.95 -4.61
C ALA A 208 -2.47 12.69 -4.15
N ARG A 209 -3.09 11.50 -4.24
CA ARG A 209 -2.43 10.21 -4.02
C ARG A 209 -1.23 10.01 -4.94
N LEU A 210 -1.38 10.32 -6.23
CA LEU A 210 -0.31 10.17 -7.22
C LEU A 210 0.93 11.02 -6.88
N VAL A 211 0.72 12.25 -6.39
CA VAL A 211 1.82 13.14 -5.99
C VAL A 211 2.51 12.63 -4.72
N LEU A 212 1.74 12.16 -3.74
CA LEU A 212 2.30 11.57 -2.50
C LEU A 212 3.09 10.29 -2.80
N ASP A 213 2.59 9.44 -3.69
CA ASP A 213 3.30 8.22 -4.12
C ASP A 213 4.61 8.56 -4.84
N GLN A 214 4.64 9.61 -5.66
CA GLN A 214 5.87 10.06 -6.33
C GLN A 214 6.91 10.64 -5.35
N VAL A 215 6.47 11.40 -4.35
CA VAL A 215 7.36 11.94 -3.31
C VAL A 215 7.86 10.82 -2.40
N ALA A 216 6.99 9.89 -2.02
CA ALA A 216 7.35 8.73 -1.21
C ALA A 216 8.39 7.84 -1.91
N LEU A 217 8.27 7.66 -3.23
CA LEU A 217 9.23 6.88 -4.04
C LEU A 217 10.62 7.56 -4.18
N LYS A 218 10.76 8.86 -3.88
CA LYS A 218 12.06 9.53 -3.85
C LYS A 218 12.90 9.13 -2.64
N THR A 219 12.28 8.64 -1.57
CA THR A 219 13.02 8.12 -0.42
C THR A 219 13.46 6.67 -0.69
N PRO A 220 14.76 6.35 -0.60
CA PRO A 220 15.28 5.04 -1.02
C PRO A 220 14.66 3.89 -0.20
N LEU A 221 14.36 4.14 1.06
CA LEU A 221 13.79 3.14 1.97
C LEU A 221 12.33 2.81 1.65
N VAL A 222 11.52 3.84 1.37
CA VAL A 222 10.11 3.65 0.94
C VAL A 222 10.05 2.99 -0.43
N ALA A 223 10.95 3.38 -1.35
CA ALA A 223 11.04 2.76 -2.66
C ALA A 223 11.42 1.27 -2.57
N ALA A 224 12.36 0.90 -1.68
CA ALA A 224 12.74 -0.49 -1.45
C ALA A 224 11.56 -1.31 -0.90
N ALA A 225 10.86 -0.81 0.13
CA ALA A 225 9.70 -1.46 0.72
C ALA A 225 8.55 -1.62 -0.29
N THR A 226 8.31 -0.59 -1.10
CA THR A 226 7.29 -0.62 -2.17
C THR A 226 7.61 -1.66 -3.23
N ARG A 227 8.88 -1.73 -3.67
CA ARG A 227 9.33 -2.74 -4.64
C ARG A 227 9.20 -4.15 -4.08
N ALA A 228 9.67 -4.39 -2.84
CA ALA A 228 9.57 -5.70 -2.20
C ALA A 228 8.11 -6.15 -2.05
N THR A 229 7.22 -5.26 -1.61
CA THR A 229 5.78 -5.54 -1.50
C THR A 229 5.14 -5.84 -2.85
N ALA A 230 5.46 -5.05 -3.88
CA ALA A 230 4.92 -5.25 -5.22
C ALA A 230 5.43 -6.56 -5.84
N GLN A 231 6.70 -6.92 -5.63
CA GLN A 231 7.28 -8.19 -6.05
C GLN A 231 6.60 -9.39 -5.35
N ALA A 232 6.41 -9.30 -4.03
CA ALA A 232 5.73 -10.36 -3.28
C ALA A 232 4.29 -10.57 -3.77
N CYS A 233 3.53 -9.49 -4.01
CA CYS A 233 2.19 -9.57 -4.57
C CYS A 233 2.19 -10.21 -5.97
N PHE A 234 3.13 -9.81 -6.83
CA PHE A 234 3.28 -10.37 -8.18
C PHE A 234 3.56 -11.88 -8.15
N VAL A 235 4.61 -12.29 -7.41
CA VAL A 235 5.00 -13.71 -7.33
C VAL A 235 3.87 -14.54 -6.73
N ARG A 236 3.16 -14.02 -5.72
CA ARG A 236 1.97 -14.69 -5.15
C ARG A 236 0.86 -14.88 -6.17
N THR A 237 0.56 -13.87 -6.97
CA THR A 237 -0.46 -13.93 -8.00
C THR A 237 -0.11 -14.99 -9.03
N VAL A 238 1.13 -14.98 -9.56
CA VAL A 238 1.62 -15.98 -10.52
C VAL A 238 1.57 -17.38 -9.91
N ALA A 239 2.06 -17.56 -8.68
CA ALA A 239 2.10 -18.86 -8.01
C ALA A 239 0.70 -19.48 -7.82
N ILE A 240 -0.29 -18.68 -7.44
CA ILE A 240 -1.67 -19.16 -7.25
C ILE A 240 -2.30 -19.53 -8.58
N LEU A 241 -2.11 -18.72 -9.63
CA LEU A 241 -2.63 -19.00 -10.96
C LEU A 241 -2.00 -20.27 -11.56
N MET A 242 -0.68 -20.45 -11.44
CA MET A 242 0.00 -21.67 -11.87
C MET A 242 -0.49 -22.92 -11.13
N ARG A 243 -0.78 -22.80 -9.83
CA ARG A 243 -1.37 -23.92 -9.05
C ARG A 243 -2.75 -24.33 -9.53
N THR A 244 -3.48 -23.45 -10.17
CA THR A 244 -4.80 -23.76 -10.75
C THR A 244 -4.70 -24.28 -12.19
N GLY A 245 -3.48 -24.39 -12.74
CA GLY A 245 -3.22 -24.94 -14.07
C GLY A 245 -2.96 -23.89 -15.15
N ALA A 246 -2.88 -22.60 -14.81
CA ALA A 246 -2.50 -21.56 -15.77
C ALA A 246 -1.05 -21.73 -16.24
N LEU A 247 -0.80 -21.49 -17.52
CA LEU A 247 0.55 -21.39 -18.05
C LEU A 247 1.27 -20.16 -17.49
N LEU A 248 2.60 -20.22 -17.34
CA LEU A 248 3.39 -19.15 -16.76
C LEU A 248 3.17 -17.80 -17.47
N GLY A 249 3.19 -17.77 -18.80
CA GLY A 249 2.97 -16.55 -19.59
C GLY A 249 1.60 -15.92 -19.33
N GLU A 250 0.54 -16.73 -19.29
CA GLU A 250 -0.81 -16.31 -18.97
C GLU A 250 -0.91 -15.77 -17.52
N ALA A 251 -0.34 -16.50 -16.55
CA ALA A 251 -0.30 -16.09 -15.16
C ALA A 251 0.42 -14.75 -14.97
N MET A 252 1.52 -14.54 -15.70
CA MET A 252 2.25 -13.27 -15.70
C MET A 252 1.45 -12.13 -16.32
N GLY A 253 0.75 -12.37 -17.43
CA GLY A 253 -0.13 -11.38 -18.07
C GLY A 253 -1.24 -10.90 -17.13
N ILE A 254 -1.91 -11.83 -16.44
CA ILE A 254 -2.94 -11.50 -15.44
C ILE A 254 -2.32 -10.74 -14.24
N ALA A 255 -1.15 -11.19 -13.78
CA ALA A 255 -0.44 -10.52 -12.69
C ALA A 255 -0.01 -9.10 -13.06
N ALA A 256 0.30 -8.81 -14.33
CA ALA A 256 0.56 -7.47 -14.81
C ALA A 256 -0.67 -6.56 -14.70
N GLN A 257 -1.86 -7.07 -15.00
CA GLN A 257 -3.11 -6.31 -14.89
C GLN A 257 -3.44 -5.97 -13.43
N THR A 258 -3.11 -6.86 -12.48
CA THR A 258 -3.35 -6.67 -11.04
C THR A 258 -2.27 -5.84 -10.35
N ALA A 259 -1.16 -5.53 -11.04
CA ALA A 259 -0.05 -4.77 -10.48
C ALA A 259 -0.46 -3.33 -10.18
N THR A 260 -0.35 -2.95 -8.91
CA THR A 260 -0.76 -1.63 -8.39
C THR A 260 0.19 -0.51 -8.82
N HIS A 261 1.49 -0.83 -8.97
CA HIS A 261 2.51 0.16 -9.29
C HIS A 261 2.88 0.16 -10.77
N PRO A 262 2.85 1.33 -11.45
CA PRO A 262 3.14 1.42 -12.88
C PRO A 262 4.51 0.86 -13.26
N PHE A 263 5.55 1.08 -12.42
CA PHE A 263 6.90 0.56 -12.69
C PHE A 263 6.93 -0.98 -12.67
N MET A 264 6.17 -1.62 -11.78
CA MET A 264 6.09 -3.08 -11.70
C MET A 264 5.33 -3.63 -12.92
N ARG A 265 4.20 -3.01 -13.27
CA ARG A 265 3.45 -3.38 -14.48
C ARG A 265 4.34 -3.31 -15.72
N ALA A 266 5.07 -2.20 -15.90
CA ALA A 266 5.98 -2.03 -17.03
C ALA A 266 7.11 -3.08 -17.04
N ALA A 267 7.64 -3.45 -15.88
CA ALA A 267 8.65 -4.51 -15.77
C ALA A 267 8.08 -5.89 -16.16
N ILE A 268 6.89 -6.24 -15.66
CA ILE A 268 6.23 -7.50 -15.98
C ILE A 268 5.92 -7.59 -17.49
N VAL A 269 5.36 -6.52 -18.07
CA VAL A 269 5.06 -6.47 -19.51
C VAL A 269 6.33 -6.66 -20.34
N ARG A 270 7.45 -6.03 -19.98
CA ARG A 270 8.74 -6.26 -20.67
C ARG A 270 9.20 -7.71 -20.56
N THR A 271 9.06 -8.31 -19.38
CA THR A 271 9.43 -9.73 -19.19
C THR A 271 8.58 -10.63 -20.06
N VAL A 272 7.25 -10.41 -20.12
CA VAL A 272 6.34 -11.16 -20.98
C VAL A 272 6.74 -11.03 -22.46
N GLN A 273 6.99 -9.80 -22.93
CA GLN A 273 7.45 -9.54 -24.30
C GLN A 273 8.77 -10.28 -24.64
N LYS A 274 9.71 -10.34 -23.70
CA LYS A 274 10.96 -11.09 -23.89
C LYS A 274 10.69 -12.59 -24.04
N ILE A 275 9.76 -13.14 -23.24
CA ILE A 275 9.37 -14.54 -23.29
C ILE A 275 8.65 -14.83 -24.62
N GLU A 276 7.75 -13.98 -25.06
CA GLU A 276 7.04 -14.10 -26.35
C GLU A 276 8.01 -13.99 -27.54
N ALA A 277 9.09 -13.20 -27.41
CA ALA A 277 10.19 -13.13 -28.38
C ALA A 277 11.10 -14.39 -28.40
N GLY A 278 10.77 -15.41 -27.61
CA GLY A 278 11.50 -16.68 -27.57
C GLY A 278 12.63 -16.77 -26.56
N LYS A 279 12.79 -15.76 -25.67
CA LYS A 279 13.80 -15.82 -24.60
C LYS A 279 13.36 -16.81 -23.52
N PRO A 280 14.29 -17.64 -22.97
CA PRO A 280 13.97 -18.50 -21.84
C PRO A 280 13.41 -17.68 -20.68
N TYR A 281 12.24 -18.09 -20.13
CA TYR A 281 11.54 -17.31 -19.11
C TYR A 281 12.37 -17.11 -17.84
N VAL A 282 13.21 -18.09 -17.48
CA VAL A 282 14.11 -17.99 -16.31
C VAL A 282 15.10 -16.83 -16.49
N GLU A 283 15.70 -16.70 -17.68
CA GLU A 283 16.61 -15.60 -17.97
C GLU A 283 15.91 -14.24 -18.00
N ALA A 284 14.74 -14.18 -18.63
CA ALA A 284 13.94 -12.97 -18.66
C ALA A 284 13.54 -12.49 -17.25
N MET A 285 13.13 -13.42 -16.37
CA MET A 285 12.77 -13.12 -14.98
C MET A 285 13.98 -12.68 -14.14
N VAL A 286 15.17 -13.25 -14.39
CA VAL A 286 16.41 -12.85 -13.69
C VAL A 286 16.85 -11.45 -14.10
N GLU A 287 16.80 -11.12 -15.38
CA GLU A 287 17.18 -9.80 -15.90
C GLU A 287 16.31 -8.68 -15.35
N ASP A 288 15.00 -8.91 -15.29
CA ASP A 288 14.04 -7.93 -14.80
C ASP A 288 13.88 -7.96 -13.25
N GLY A 289 14.65 -8.83 -12.57
CA GLY A 289 14.76 -8.86 -11.10
C GLY A 289 13.62 -9.60 -10.39
N PHE A 290 12.80 -10.36 -11.11
CA PHE A 290 11.73 -11.18 -10.52
C PHE A 290 12.23 -12.49 -9.92
N LEU A 291 13.35 -13.01 -10.44
CA LEU A 291 14.01 -14.22 -9.99
C LEU A 291 15.45 -13.91 -9.59
N ARG A 292 15.90 -14.44 -8.46
CA ARG A 292 17.31 -14.31 -8.06
C ARG A 292 18.16 -15.35 -8.78
N ARG A 293 19.38 -14.99 -9.12
CA ARG A 293 20.33 -15.93 -9.77
C ARG A 293 20.53 -17.22 -8.98
N ARG A 294 20.49 -17.17 -7.65
CA ARG A 294 20.62 -18.35 -6.79
C ARG A 294 19.47 -19.34 -6.92
N ASP A 295 18.27 -18.88 -7.31
CA ASP A 295 17.05 -19.67 -7.36
C ASP A 295 16.84 -20.31 -8.75
N VAL A 296 17.65 -19.96 -9.74
CA VAL A 296 17.58 -20.45 -11.14
C VAL A 296 17.60 -21.97 -11.22
N ASN A 297 18.56 -22.60 -10.56
CA ASN A 297 18.70 -24.07 -10.59
C ASN A 297 17.50 -24.76 -9.93
N ALA A 298 16.95 -24.17 -8.88
CA ALA A 298 15.78 -24.69 -8.19
C ALA A 298 14.51 -24.59 -9.07
N VAL A 299 14.32 -23.45 -9.75
CA VAL A 299 13.23 -23.26 -10.73
C VAL A 299 13.32 -24.29 -11.85
N GLN A 300 14.48 -24.44 -12.48
CA GLN A 300 14.69 -25.42 -13.57
C GLN A 300 14.48 -26.86 -13.10
N SER A 301 14.89 -27.17 -11.88
CA SER A 301 14.66 -28.50 -11.30
C SER A 301 13.17 -28.76 -11.02
N ALA A 302 12.45 -27.76 -10.51
CA ALA A 302 11.00 -27.84 -10.27
C ALA A 302 10.22 -27.97 -11.59
N GLU A 303 10.66 -27.26 -12.63
CA GLU A 303 10.07 -27.35 -13.98
C GLU A 303 10.19 -28.76 -14.54
N ARG A 304 11.40 -29.36 -14.50
CA ARG A 304 11.64 -30.76 -14.99
C ARG A 304 10.78 -31.75 -14.23
N ARG A 305 10.41 -31.52 -12.99
CA ARG A 305 9.52 -32.39 -12.20
C ARG A 305 8.03 -32.08 -12.41
N GLY A 306 7.69 -31.02 -13.14
CA GLY A 306 6.31 -30.55 -13.27
C GLY A 306 5.74 -29.89 -12.00
N GLU A 307 6.61 -29.50 -11.04
CA GLU A 307 6.25 -28.94 -9.73
C GLU A 307 6.44 -27.42 -9.67
N LEU A 308 6.54 -26.75 -10.81
CA LEU A 308 6.86 -25.31 -10.87
C LEU A 308 5.85 -24.46 -10.09
N GLY A 309 4.55 -24.80 -10.14
CA GLY A 309 3.53 -24.07 -9.38
C GLY A 309 3.70 -24.19 -7.85
N ALA A 310 4.11 -25.36 -7.35
CA ALA A 310 4.40 -25.56 -5.93
C ALA A 310 5.67 -24.79 -5.49
N PHE A 311 6.70 -24.83 -6.34
CA PHE A 311 7.93 -24.07 -6.10
C PHE A 311 7.68 -22.56 -6.09
N MET A 312 6.89 -22.03 -7.02
CA MET A 312 6.50 -20.62 -7.08
C MET A 312 5.73 -20.18 -5.83
N LEU A 313 4.98 -21.06 -5.17
CA LEU A 313 4.35 -20.74 -3.88
C LEU A 313 5.38 -20.57 -2.77
N THR A 314 6.36 -21.46 -2.67
CA THR A 314 7.45 -21.34 -1.70
C THR A 314 8.23 -20.04 -1.92
N MET A 315 8.53 -19.73 -3.19
CA MET A 315 9.18 -18.47 -3.55
C MET A 315 8.31 -17.24 -3.20
N ALA A 316 7.00 -17.36 -3.32
CA ALA A 316 6.09 -16.29 -2.91
C ALA A 316 6.09 -16.09 -1.39
N ASP A 317 6.15 -17.16 -0.60
CA ASP A 317 6.27 -17.08 0.87
C ASP A 317 7.59 -16.40 1.27
N ASP A 318 8.70 -16.72 0.61
CA ASP A 318 10.01 -16.07 0.82
C ASP A 318 9.99 -14.58 0.46
N CYS A 319 9.36 -14.22 -0.67
CA CYS A 319 9.21 -12.82 -1.07
C CYS A 319 8.31 -12.04 -0.09
N GLU A 320 7.25 -12.67 0.43
CA GLU A 320 6.39 -12.08 1.46
C GLU A 320 7.18 -11.84 2.76
N GLY A 321 8.00 -12.80 3.20
CA GLY A 321 8.88 -12.66 4.35
C GLY A 321 9.80 -11.45 4.23
N GLN A 322 10.49 -11.32 3.09
CA GLN A 322 11.39 -10.19 2.82
C GLN A 322 10.65 -8.86 2.71
N ALA A 323 9.45 -8.84 2.13
CA ALA A 323 8.62 -7.65 2.11
C ALA A 323 8.25 -7.22 3.53
N HIS A 324 7.89 -8.17 4.40
CA HIS A 324 7.60 -7.90 5.81
C HIS A 324 8.81 -7.36 6.57
N GLU A 325 10.00 -7.92 6.38
CA GLU A 325 11.24 -7.43 6.98
C GLU A 325 11.56 -6.00 6.53
N THR A 326 11.50 -5.73 5.21
CA THR A 326 11.78 -4.40 4.66
C THR A 326 10.77 -3.35 5.16
N VAL A 327 9.49 -3.70 5.22
CA VAL A 327 8.44 -2.85 5.77
C VAL A 327 8.61 -2.65 7.29
N GLY A 328 9.05 -3.69 8.01
CA GLY A 328 9.40 -3.63 9.43
C GLY A 328 10.53 -2.65 9.71
N LEU A 329 11.62 -2.73 8.95
CA LEU A 329 12.74 -1.78 9.03
C LEU A 329 12.30 -0.35 8.77
N LEU A 330 11.49 -0.12 7.72
CA LEU A 330 10.93 1.20 7.44
C LEU A 330 10.13 1.74 8.64
N THR A 331 9.28 0.91 9.24
CA THR A 331 8.45 1.30 10.38
C THR A 331 9.30 1.66 11.59
N THR A 332 10.32 0.85 11.91
CA THR A 332 11.22 1.06 13.04
C THR A 332 12.02 2.35 12.88
N LEU A 333 12.64 2.55 11.72
CA LEU A 333 13.43 3.76 11.44
C LEU A 333 12.56 5.02 11.44
N ALA A 334 11.35 4.95 10.87
CA ALA A 334 10.41 6.06 10.88
C ALA A 334 9.95 6.41 12.31
N HIS A 335 9.70 5.39 13.16
CA HIS A 335 9.34 5.62 14.57
C HIS A 335 10.50 6.25 15.35
N THR A 336 11.72 5.73 15.18
CA THR A 336 12.92 6.31 15.82
C THR A 336 13.14 7.76 15.42
N ALA A 337 13.00 8.09 14.13
CA ALA A 337 13.11 9.45 13.64
C ALA A 337 12.08 10.40 14.30
N VAL A 338 10.83 9.94 14.46
CA VAL A 338 9.77 10.69 15.12
C VAL A 338 10.11 10.95 16.60
N VAL A 339 10.64 9.95 17.33
CA VAL A 339 11.05 10.09 18.74
C VAL A 339 12.19 11.09 18.88
N VAL A 340 13.20 11.02 18.01
CA VAL A 340 14.33 11.98 18.00
C VAL A 340 13.82 13.40 17.73
N LEU A 341 12.96 13.57 16.73
CA LEU A 341 12.37 14.89 16.43
C LEU A 341 11.56 15.44 17.60
N LEU A 342 10.80 14.59 18.30
CA LEU A 342 10.06 14.98 19.50
C LEU A 342 11.00 15.43 20.60
N GLY A 343 12.09 14.68 20.85
CA GLY A 343 13.10 15.05 21.84
C GLY A 343 13.75 16.40 21.54
N LEU A 344 14.11 16.65 20.27
CA LEU A 344 14.64 17.94 19.81
C LEU A 344 13.62 19.07 19.97
N ALA A 345 12.35 18.83 19.66
CA ALA A 345 11.29 19.83 19.83
C ALA A 345 11.09 20.20 21.30
N ILE A 346 11.05 19.21 22.21
CA ILE A 346 10.95 19.46 23.66
C ILE A 346 12.17 20.22 24.15
N ALA A 347 13.39 19.82 23.76
CA ALA A 347 14.61 20.52 24.13
C ALA A 347 14.61 21.98 23.67
N ALA A 348 14.14 22.29 22.47
CA ALA A 348 14.02 23.62 21.93
C ALA A 348 13.02 24.47 22.76
N VAL A 349 11.88 23.91 23.16
CA VAL A 349 10.88 24.59 24.01
C VAL A 349 11.46 24.84 25.40
N VAL A 350 12.13 23.88 26.01
CA VAL A 350 12.75 24.04 27.34
C VAL A 350 13.84 25.09 27.29
N LEU A 351 14.74 25.06 26.30
CA LEU A 351 15.76 26.09 26.13
C LEU A 351 15.16 27.50 25.96
N SER A 352 14.09 27.61 25.19
CA SER A 352 13.37 28.87 24.97
C SER A 352 12.76 29.46 26.27
N LEU A 353 12.40 28.61 27.24
CA LEU A 353 11.88 28.98 28.54
C LEU A 353 13.00 29.41 29.52
N TYR A 354 14.09 28.62 29.56
CA TYR A 354 15.15 28.85 30.54
C TYR A 354 16.04 30.05 30.22
N VAL A 355 16.28 30.32 28.94
CA VAL A 355 17.13 31.41 28.48
C VAL A 355 16.72 32.77 29.05
N PRO A 356 15.44 33.24 28.96
CA PRO A 356 15.06 34.53 29.50
C PRO A 356 15.17 34.58 31.03
N VAL A 357 14.98 33.47 31.75
CA VAL A 357 15.08 33.41 33.21
C VAL A 357 16.52 33.53 33.68
N PHE A 358 17.50 32.97 32.99
CA PHE A 358 18.93 33.10 33.35
C PHE A 358 19.55 34.42 32.91
N VAL A 359 19.01 35.09 31.91
CA VAL A 359 19.48 36.40 31.45
C VAL A 359 18.92 37.53 32.30
N SER A 360 17.84 37.31 33.08
CA SER A 360 17.22 38.30 33.98
C SER A 360 17.83 38.32 35.39
N HIS A 361 18.75 37.42 35.71
CA HIS A 361 19.57 37.44 36.95
C HIS A 361 21.02 37.75 36.62
#